data_d8b50edd54a8b90de098d532b5e1755f
#
_entry.id   d8b50edd54a8b90de098d532b5e1755f
#
_cell.length_a   1.000
_cell.length_b   1.000
_cell.length_c   1.000
_cell.angle_alpha   90.00
_cell.angle_beta   90.00
_cell.angle_gamma   90.00
#
_symmetry.space_group_name_H-M   'P 1'
#
loop_
_entity.id
_entity.type
_entity.pdbx_description
1 polymer ?
#
loop_
_entity_poly.entity_id
_entity_poly.type
_entity_poly.pdbx_seq_one_letter_code
_entity_poly.pdbx_strand_id
1 'polypeptide(L)'
;AWKPSSSSKIYSINSLGRLLGAADDMLTMTECTQDENPGTTTLTFDHDGYYYAAYDSCSTDSLTFSHGEYETTYSKTTHRYLFDLGYVKAGETVSVTNTDADAVRFNVYELSIAAVESAYNTLNEQTLSVDDFSDTHISGHIDVKQAGQLVLSIPSEKGWTMKVDGC
;
A
#
# COMPACT_ATOMS: atom_id res chain seq x y z
N ALA A 1 5.33 4.15 18.59
CA ALA A 1 5.26 3.81 17.16
C ALA A 1 3.93 3.13 16.85
N TRP A 2 3.30 3.47 15.73
CA TRP A 2 2.09 2.79 15.25
C TRP A 2 2.39 1.32 14.97
N LYS A 3 1.46 0.45 15.36
CA LYS A 3 1.52 -0.98 15.04
C LYS A 3 0.18 -1.42 14.46
N PRO A 4 0.18 -2.24 13.41
CA PRO A 4 -1.07 -2.77 12.87
C PRO A 4 -1.79 -3.61 13.93
N SER A 5 -3.09 -3.40 14.07
CA SER A 5 -3.94 -4.14 15.02
C SER A 5 -4.49 -5.44 14.45
N SER A 6 -4.21 -5.72 13.17
CA SER A 6 -4.74 -6.87 12.43
C SER A 6 -3.66 -7.50 11.55
N SER A 7 -3.80 -8.79 11.26
CA SER A 7 -2.99 -9.47 10.25
C SER A 7 -3.39 -9.13 8.82
N SER A 8 -4.56 -8.50 8.61
CA SER A 8 -5.00 -8.03 7.31
C SER A 8 -4.19 -6.81 6.88
N LYS A 9 -3.51 -6.90 5.73
CA LYS A 9 -2.73 -5.80 5.16
C LYS A 9 -3.63 -4.65 4.72
N ILE A 10 -4.79 -4.95 4.14
CA ILE A 10 -5.78 -3.95 3.73
C ILE A 10 -6.26 -3.14 4.94
N TYR A 11 -6.67 -3.82 6.00
CA TYR A 11 -7.07 -3.14 7.23
C TYR A 11 -5.94 -2.27 7.80
N SER A 12 -4.71 -2.75 7.77
CA SER A 12 -3.55 -2.01 8.27
C SER A 12 -3.27 -0.76 7.44
N ILE A 13 -3.36 -0.84 6.10
CA ILE A 13 -3.18 0.30 5.20
C ILE A 13 -4.29 1.33 5.42
N ASN A 14 -5.55 0.90 5.45
CA ASN A 14 -6.68 1.80 5.67
C ASN A 14 -6.64 2.46 7.06
N SER A 15 -6.25 1.70 8.11
CA SER A 15 -6.07 2.26 9.45
C SER A 15 -4.92 3.27 9.51
N LEU A 16 -3.83 3.00 8.80
CA LEU A 16 -2.74 3.97 8.68
C LEU A 16 -3.20 5.21 7.90
N GLY A 17 -3.91 5.04 6.80
CA GLY A 17 -4.47 6.15 6.03
C GLY A 17 -5.32 7.09 6.88
N ARG A 18 -6.24 6.52 7.66
CA ARG A 18 -7.07 7.33 8.58
C ARG A 18 -6.23 8.04 9.66
N LEU A 19 -5.20 7.38 10.19
CA LEU A 19 -4.27 8.02 11.14
C LEU A 19 -3.53 9.20 10.50
N LEU A 20 -3.24 9.12 9.20
CA LEU A 20 -2.57 10.17 8.42
C LEU A 20 -3.54 11.24 7.92
N GLY A 21 -4.84 11.13 8.21
CA GLY A 21 -5.86 12.11 7.83
C GLY A 21 -6.58 11.84 6.52
N ALA A 22 -6.50 10.61 6.00
CA ALA A 22 -7.33 10.21 4.87
C ALA A 22 -8.81 10.29 5.22
N ALA A 23 -9.62 10.92 4.36
CA ALA A 23 -11.05 11.07 4.56
C ALA A 23 -11.80 9.74 4.41
N ASP A 24 -11.26 8.86 3.56
CA ASP A 24 -11.83 7.55 3.23
C ASP A 24 -10.77 6.45 3.29
N ASP A 25 -11.17 5.21 3.05
CA ASP A 25 -10.25 4.08 2.92
C ASP A 25 -9.33 4.26 1.71
N MET A 26 -8.04 4.04 1.92
CA MET A 26 -7.04 4.10 0.83
C MET A 26 -7.21 2.96 -0.16
N LEU A 27 -7.58 1.76 0.33
CA LEU A 27 -7.81 0.59 -0.50
C LEU A 27 -9.25 0.12 -0.32
N THR A 28 -10.01 0.12 -1.41
CA THR A 28 -11.39 -0.34 -1.46
C THR A 28 -11.50 -1.54 -2.37
N MET A 29 -12.19 -2.60 -1.89
CA MET A 29 -12.45 -3.77 -2.73
C MET A 29 -13.25 -3.34 -3.96
N THR A 30 -12.82 -3.78 -5.13
CA THR A 30 -13.47 -3.52 -6.40
C THR A 30 -13.72 -4.82 -7.16
N GLU A 31 -14.69 -4.80 -8.07
CA GLU A 31 -14.97 -5.93 -8.95
C GLU A 31 -14.11 -5.83 -10.22
N CYS A 32 -13.69 -6.97 -10.73
CA CYS A 32 -13.10 -7.13 -12.05
C CYS A 32 -13.56 -8.44 -12.66
N THR A 33 -13.53 -8.54 -13.97
CA THR A 33 -13.75 -9.83 -14.64
C THR A 33 -12.52 -10.71 -14.45
N GLN A 34 -12.71 -11.93 -13.97
CA GLN A 34 -11.64 -12.90 -13.78
C GLN A 34 -11.90 -14.16 -14.60
N ASP A 35 -10.95 -14.46 -15.49
CA ASP A 35 -10.91 -15.71 -16.27
C ASP A 35 -9.86 -16.63 -15.65
N GLU A 36 -10.34 -17.69 -15.01
CA GLU A 36 -9.52 -18.64 -14.25
C GLU A 36 -9.24 -19.88 -15.09
N ASN A 37 -8.01 -20.05 -15.56
CA ASN A 37 -7.53 -21.19 -16.29
C ASN A 37 -6.37 -21.88 -15.57
N PRO A 38 -6.13 -23.18 -15.79
CA PRO A 38 -4.97 -23.85 -15.22
C PRO A 38 -3.66 -23.10 -15.50
N GLY A 39 -2.96 -22.71 -14.45
CA GLY A 39 -1.68 -21.97 -14.55
C GLY A 39 -1.78 -20.50 -14.93
N THR A 40 -2.97 -19.99 -15.25
CA THR A 40 -3.14 -18.58 -15.64
C THR A 40 -4.47 -18.02 -15.21
N THR A 41 -4.48 -16.88 -14.54
CA THR A 41 -5.67 -16.07 -14.28
C THR A 41 -5.56 -14.75 -15.00
N THR A 42 -6.63 -14.32 -15.66
CA THR A 42 -6.69 -13.04 -16.36
C THR A 42 -7.66 -12.11 -15.63
N LEU A 43 -7.21 -10.89 -15.30
CA LEU A 43 -8.01 -9.87 -14.66
C LEU A 43 -8.28 -8.74 -15.66
N THR A 44 -9.55 -8.38 -15.87
CA THR A 44 -9.94 -7.27 -16.77
C THR A 44 -10.73 -6.24 -15.97
N PHE A 45 -10.34 -4.98 -16.11
CA PHE A 45 -10.89 -3.85 -15.37
C PHE A 45 -11.79 -2.99 -16.28
N ASP A 46 -12.84 -2.41 -15.72
CA ASP A 46 -13.81 -1.59 -16.45
C ASP A 46 -13.50 -0.09 -16.42
N HIS A 47 -12.59 0.35 -15.57
CA HIS A 47 -12.13 1.73 -15.48
C HIS A 47 -10.63 1.83 -15.18
N ASP A 48 -10.08 3.01 -15.42
CA ASP A 48 -8.67 3.33 -15.16
C ASP A 48 -8.42 3.43 -13.65
N GLY A 49 -7.35 2.83 -13.15
CA GLY A 49 -7.03 2.90 -11.72
C GLY A 49 -5.68 2.30 -11.35
N TYR A 50 -5.27 2.53 -10.10
CA TYR A 50 -4.18 1.80 -9.47
C TYR A 50 -4.75 0.63 -8.69
N TYR A 51 -4.34 -0.59 -9.04
CA TYR A 51 -4.94 -1.79 -8.48
C TYR A 51 -3.95 -2.63 -7.69
N TYR A 52 -4.49 -3.31 -6.71
CA TYR A 52 -3.80 -4.29 -5.88
C TYR A 52 -4.59 -5.58 -5.86
N ALA A 53 -3.89 -6.71 -5.81
CA ALA A 53 -4.51 -8.02 -5.69
C ALA A 53 -4.09 -8.72 -4.39
N ALA A 54 -4.98 -9.47 -3.80
CA ALA A 54 -4.71 -10.38 -2.70
C ALA A 54 -5.47 -11.67 -2.90
N TYR A 55 -5.05 -12.75 -2.27
CA TYR A 55 -5.77 -14.02 -2.25
C TYR A 55 -5.87 -14.56 -0.82
N ASP A 56 -6.87 -15.38 -0.56
CA ASP A 56 -7.09 -15.97 0.77
C ASP A 56 -6.18 -17.16 1.03
N SER A 57 -5.99 -18.01 0.01
CA SER A 57 -5.10 -19.16 0.06
C SER A 57 -4.57 -19.48 -1.33
N CYS A 58 -3.29 -19.77 -1.42
CA CYS A 58 -2.64 -20.20 -2.66
C CYS A 58 -1.54 -21.21 -2.29
N SER A 59 -1.42 -22.28 -3.07
CA SER A 59 -0.40 -23.29 -2.88
C SER A 59 0.86 -23.02 -3.70
N THR A 60 0.78 -22.10 -4.67
CA THR A 60 1.91 -21.80 -5.55
C THR A 60 3.01 -21.00 -4.85
N ASP A 61 4.25 -21.30 -5.18
CA ASP A 61 5.41 -20.61 -4.63
C ASP A 61 5.75 -19.31 -5.39
N SER A 62 5.22 -19.12 -6.60
CA SER A 62 5.53 -17.96 -7.43
C SER A 62 4.34 -17.55 -8.28
N LEU A 63 4.14 -16.24 -8.35
CA LEU A 63 3.15 -15.57 -9.22
C LEU A 63 3.85 -14.49 -10.03
N THR A 64 3.62 -14.47 -11.34
CA THR A 64 4.07 -13.41 -12.23
C THR A 64 2.86 -12.64 -12.75
N PHE A 65 2.85 -11.34 -12.50
CA PHE A 65 1.84 -10.40 -12.99
C PHE A 65 2.41 -9.62 -14.17
N SER A 66 1.65 -9.52 -15.26
CA SER A 66 2.08 -8.79 -16.46
C SER A 66 0.92 -8.07 -17.13
N HIS A 67 1.14 -6.84 -17.56
CA HIS A 67 0.30 -6.07 -18.48
C HIS A 67 1.13 -4.99 -19.17
N GLY A 68 0.89 -4.76 -20.45
CA GLY A 68 1.73 -3.84 -21.25
C GLY A 68 3.22 -4.16 -21.11
N GLU A 69 4.00 -3.19 -20.68
CA GLU A 69 5.44 -3.34 -20.38
C GLU A 69 5.74 -3.69 -18.92
N TYR A 70 4.71 -3.71 -18.08
CA TYR A 70 4.85 -4.06 -16.67
C TYR A 70 4.91 -5.57 -16.50
N GLU A 71 5.96 -6.05 -15.83
CA GLU A 71 6.05 -7.44 -15.38
C GLU A 71 6.73 -7.50 -14.02
N THR A 72 6.13 -8.24 -13.11
CA THR A 72 6.68 -8.45 -11.77
C THR A 72 6.42 -9.87 -11.29
N THR A 73 7.44 -10.49 -10.69
CA THR A 73 7.35 -11.84 -10.11
C THR A 73 7.51 -11.78 -8.60
N TYR A 74 6.54 -12.35 -7.91
CA TYR A 74 6.58 -12.55 -6.47
C TYR A 74 6.88 -14.01 -6.14
N SER A 75 7.88 -14.23 -5.30
CA SER A 75 8.26 -15.56 -4.80
C SER A 75 7.77 -15.77 -3.37
N LYS A 76 7.63 -17.01 -2.93
CA LYS A 76 7.14 -17.37 -1.59
C LYS A 76 5.74 -16.80 -1.32
N THR A 77 4.88 -16.91 -2.27
CA THR A 77 3.55 -16.29 -2.27
C THR A 77 2.63 -16.85 -1.18
N THR A 78 2.95 -17.99 -0.58
CA THR A 78 2.30 -18.54 0.63
C THR A 78 2.26 -17.56 1.82
N HIS A 79 3.05 -16.49 1.81
CA HIS A 79 3.11 -15.47 2.87
C HIS A 79 2.00 -14.40 2.80
N ARG A 80 0.98 -14.55 1.97
CA ARG A 80 -0.15 -13.61 1.83
C ARG A 80 0.29 -12.19 1.49
N TYR A 81 0.85 -12.01 0.32
CA TYR A 81 1.21 -10.69 -0.20
C TYR A 81 -0.04 -9.86 -0.55
N LEU A 82 0.14 -8.56 -0.51
CA LEU A 82 -0.63 -7.63 -1.31
C LEU A 82 0.21 -7.33 -2.55
N PHE A 83 -0.29 -7.75 -3.71
CA PHE A 83 0.42 -7.61 -4.99
C PHE A 83 0.06 -6.27 -5.60
N ASP A 84 1.06 -5.50 -5.97
CA ASP A 84 0.89 -4.27 -6.74
C ASP A 84 0.70 -4.63 -8.22
N LEU A 85 -0.40 -4.20 -8.81
CA LEU A 85 -0.69 -4.37 -10.24
C LEU A 85 -0.33 -3.11 -11.04
N GLY A 86 0.03 -2.02 -10.36
CA GLY A 86 0.29 -0.73 -10.98
C GLY A 86 -0.97 -0.04 -11.50
N TYR A 87 -0.75 0.90 -12.43
CA TYR A 87 -1.84 1.60 -13.12
C TYR A 87 -2.32 0.77 -14.31
N VAL A 88 -3.60 0.44 -14.32
CA VAL A 88 -4.25 -0.36 -15.38
C VAL A 88 -5.36 0.49 -16.01
N LYS A 89 -5.45 0.49 -17.33
CA LYS A 89 -6.49 1.21 -18.07
C LYS A 89 -7.76 0.36 -18.24
N ALA A 90 -8.87 1.04 -18.41
CA ALA A 90 -10.15 0.40 -18.75
C ALA A 90 -10.02 -0.52 -19.96
N GLY A 91 -10.48 -1.76 -19.82
CA GLY A 91 -10.39 -2.80 -20.84
C GLY A 91 -9.01 -3.45 -20.97
N GLU A 92 -7.99 -2.96 -20.28
CA GLU A 92 -6.69 -3.62 -20.23
C GLU A 92 -6.74 -4.88 -19.36
N THR A 93 -5.93 -5.85 -19.72
CA THR A 93 -5.91 -7.17 -19.10
C THR A 93 -4.58 -7.38 -18.37
N VAL A 94 -4.68 -7.73 -17.08
CA VAL A 94 -3.54 -8.20 -16.30
C VAL A 94 -3.52 -9.72 -16.34
N SER A 95 -2.45 -10.29 -16.87
CA SER A 95 -2.21 -11.74 -16.86
C SER A 95 -1.44 -12.12 -15.61
N VAL A 96 -1.94 -13.13 -14.90
CA VAL A 96 -1.27 -13.69 -13.73
C VAL A 96 -0.92 -15.14 -14.03
N THR A 97 0.36 -15.45 -14.13
CA THR A 97 0.84 -16.83 -14.34
C THR A 97 1.43 -17.40 -13.07
N ASN A 98 1.24 -18.68 -12.85
CA ASN A 98 1.83 -19.41 -11.74
C ASN A 98 2.56 -20.66 -12.24
N THR A 99 3.43 -21.21 -11.41
CA THR A 99 4.21 -22.42 -11.73
C THR A 99 3.44 -23.71 -11.57
N ASP A 100 2.29 -23.65 -10.90
CA ASP A 100 1.41 -24.78 -10.64
C ASP A 100 0.21 -24.73 -11.59
N ALA A 101 -0.43 -25.86 -11.82
CA ALA A 101 -1.56 -25.93 -12.74
C ALA A 101 -2.89 -25.44 -12.13
N ASP A 102 -2.89 -24.99 -10.89
CA ASP A 102 -4.09 -24.54 -10.20
C ASP A 102 -4.47 -23.11 -10.64
N ALA A 103 -5.77 -22.88 -10.82
CA ALA A 103 -6.28 -21.54 -10.99
C ALA A 103 -6.25 -20.77 -9.66
N VAL A 104 -5.88 -19.51 -9.69
CA VAL A 104 -5.83 -18.64 -8.50
C VAL A 104 -6.84 -17.52 -8.64
N ARG A 105 -7.76 -17.42 -7.68
CA ARG A 105 -8.73 -16.33 -7.61
C ARG A 105 -8.23 -15.22 -6.70
N PHE A 106 -8.42 -13.98 -7.11
CA PHE A 106 -7.96 -12.81 -6.40
C PHE A 106 -9.12 -11.96 -5.87
N ASN A 107 -8.91 -11.39 -4.69
CA ASN A 107 -9.64 -10.22 -4.22
C ASN A 107 -8.89 -8.99 -4.73
N VAL A 108 -9.56 -8.12 -5.46
CA VAL A 108 -8.94 -6.94 -6.08
C VAL A 108 -9.35 -5.70 -5.32
N TYR A 109 -8.41 -4.78 -5.18
CA TYR A 109 -8.58 -3.51 -4.48
C TYR A 109 -8.09 -2.37 -5.35
N GLU A 110 -8.83 -1.28 -5.34
CA GLU A 110 -8.45 -0.03 -5.99
C GLU A 110 -7.88 0.95 -4.96
N LEU A 111 -6.81 1.65 -5.34
CA LEU A 111 -6.26 2.75 -4.56
C LEU A 111 -7.06 4.03 -4.80
N SER A 112 -7.66 4.57 -3.75
CA SER A 112 -8.31 5.86 -3.78
C SER A 112 -7.28 7.00 -3.79
N ILE A 113 -7.04 7.59 -4.95
CA ILE A 113 -6.16 8.76 -5.08
C ILE A 113 -6.68 9.92 -4.22
N ALA A 114 -7.99 10.13 -4.17
CA ALA A 114 -8.59 11.16 -3.34
C ALA A 114 -8.31 10.96 -1.84
N ALA A 115 -8.31 9.71 -1.36
CA ALA A 115 -7.94 9.40 0.02
C ALA A 115 -6.45 9.68 0.30
N VAL A 116 -5.57 9.35 -0.65
CA VAL A 116 -4.14 9.67 -0.56
C VAL A 116 -3.92 11.19 -0.55
N GLU A 117 -4.57 11.92 -1.44
CA GLU A 117 -4.48 13.38 -1.51
C GLU A 117 -5.01 14.05 -0.24
N SER A 118 -6.11 13.56 0.34
CA SER A 118 -6.63 14.12 1.59
C SER A 118 -5.68 13.90 2.77
N ALA A 119 -5.05 12.73 2.86
CA ALA A 119 -4.01 12.45 3.84
C ALA A 119 -2.79 13.36 3.65
N TYR A 120 -2.32 13.50 2.42
CA TYR A 120 -1.22 14.38 2.07
C TYR A 120 -1.51 15.83 2.46
N ASN A 121 -2.69 16.35 2.11
CA ASN A 121 -3.08 17.71 2.44
C ASN A 121 -3.15 17.93 3.95
N THR A 122 -3.73 16.99 4.70
CA THR A 122 -3.78 17.04 6.17
C THR A 122 -2.38 17.07 6.78
N LEU A 123 -1.48 16.23 6.32
CA LEU A 123 -0.09 16.20 6.80
C LEU A 123 0.67 17.48 6.43
N ASN A 124 0.34 18.07 5.29
CA ASN A 124 1.03 19.26 4.78
C ASN A 124 0.57 20.56 5.45
N GLU A 125 -0.53 20.55 6.22
CA GLU A 125 -0.98 21.72 6.98
C GLU A 125 -0.02 22.14 8.08
N GLN A 126 0.71 21.19 8.66
CA GLN A 126 1.68 21.40 9.74
C GLN A 126 2.91 20.52 9.50
N THR A 127 3.86 21.02 8.73
CA THR A 127 5.09 20.30 8.42
C THR A 127 6.23 20.72 9.35
N LEU A 128 7.12 19.78 9.64
CA LEU A 128 8.39 20.08 10.30
C LEU A 128 9.31 20.84 9.34
N SER A 129 9.72 22.05 9.73
CA SER A 129 10.83 22.74 9.07
C SER A 129 12.12 22.15 9.59
N VAL A 130 12.90 21.52 8.71
CA VAL A 130 14.17 20.90 9.07
C VAL A 130 15.28 21.95 9.07
N ASP A 131 15.96 22.11 10.20
CA ASP A 131 17.07 23.06 10.37
C ASP A 131 18.42 22.40 10.14
N ASP A 132 18.58 21.13 10.57
CA ASP A 132 19.78 20.33 10.34
C ASP A 132 19.42 18.86 10.07
N PHE A 133 20.15 18.26 9.15
CA PHE A 133 19.95 16.87 8.73
C PHE A 133 21.29 16.17 8.47
N SER A 134 21.49 15.06 9.16
CA SER A 134 22.60 14.15 8.92
C SER A 134 22.18 12.69 9.13
N ASP A 135 23.06 11.75 8.88
CA ASP A 135 22.79 10.32 9.06
C ASP A 135 22.45 9.94 10.50
N THR A 136 22.81 10.76 11.47
CA THR A 136 22.66 10.47 12.90
C THR A 136 21.89 11.54 13.67
N HIS A 137 21.56 12.65 13.04
CA HIS A 137 20.91 13.77 13.69
C HIS A 137 19.94 14.48 12.75
N ILE A 138 18.75 14.75 13.26
CA ILE A 138 17.74 15.59 12.59
C ILE A 138 17.23 16.56 13.62
N SER A 139 17.29 17.85 13.32
CA SER A 139 16.65 18.89 14.12
C SER A 139 15.78 19.79 13.26
N GLY A 140 14.77 20.36 13.88
CA GLY A 140 13.83 21.24 13.19
C GLY A 140 12.81 21.81 14.15
N HIS A 141 11.92 22.60 13.61
CA HIS A 141 10.82 23.20 14.36
C HIS A 141 9.49 23.02 13.62
N ILE A 142 8.43 22.98 14.39
CA ILE A 142 7.06 22.89 13.89
C ILE A 142 6.19 23.88 14.67
N ASP A 143 5.39 24.67 13.94
CA ASP A 143 4.39 25.54 14.57
C ASP A 143 3.09 24.76 14.80
N VAL A 144 2.94 24.24 16.01
CA VAL A 144 1.81 23.39 16.37
C VAL A 144 0.58 24.25 16.64
N LYS A 145 -0.40 24.24 15.73
CA LYS A 145 -1.65 25.00 15.84
C LYS A 145 -2.69 24.31 16.70
N GLN A 146 -2.62 23.00 16.81
CA GLN A 146 -3.53 22.19 17.64
C GLN A 146 -2.83 20.92 18.13
N ALA A 147 -3.30 20.38 19.26
CA ALA A 147 -2.79 19.11 19.77
C ALA A 147 -2.99 17.99 18.73
N GLY A 148 -1.94 17.19 18.49
CA GLY A 148 -1.95 16.13 17.48
C GLY A 148 -0.82 15.14 17.67
N GLN A 149 -0.59 14.33 16.66
CA GLN A 149 0.50 13.37 16.61
C GLN A 149 1.50 13.79 15.55
N LEU A 150 2.78 13.82 15.90
CA LEU A 150 3.85 13.98 14.94
C LEU A 150 4.13 12.64 14.25
N VAL A 151 4.02 12.63 12.93
CA VAL A 151 4.32 11.46 12.10
C VAL A 151 5.67 11.68 11.42
N LEU A 152 6.58 10.73 11.62
CA LEU A 152 7.89 10.71 10.99
C LEU A 152 8.03 9.44 10.16
N SER A 153 8.54 9.56 8.94
CA SER A 153 8.84 8.42 8.05
C SER A 153 10.18 7.74 8.39
N ILE A 154 10.65 7.88 9.62
CA ILE A 154 11.88 7.27 10.12
C ILE A 154 11.52 5.93 10.76
N PRO A 155 12.18 4.82 10.37
CA PRO A 155 11.99 3.55 11.02
C PRO A 155 12.24 3.63 12.52
N SER A 156 11.33 3.03 13.32
CA SER A 156 11.50 2.96 14.76
C SER A 156 12.53 1.87 15.11
N GLU A 157 13.79 2.26 15.21
CA GLU A 157 14.93 1.39 15.54
C GLU A 157 15.63 1.81 16.82
N LYS A 158 16.40 0.88 17.39
CA LYS A 158 17.27 1.19 18.54
C LYS A 158 18.35 2.21 18.09
N GLY A 159 18.50 3.27 18.87
CA GLY A 159 19.49 4.32 18.61
C GLY A 159 18.86 5.69 18.30
N TRP A 160 17.60 5.72 17.84
CA TRP A 160 16.87 6.98 17.70
C TRP A 160 16.24 7.42 19.02
N THR A 161 16.51 8.63 19.43
CA THR A 161 15.87 9.28 20.59
C THR A 161 15.26 10.60 20.13
N MET A 162 13.96 10.75 20.33
CA MET A 162 13.28 12.01 20.06
C MET A 162 13.29 12.89 21.30
N LYS A 163 13.60 14.16 21.13
CA LYS A 163 13.47 15.21 22.15
C LYS A 163 12.56 16.30 21.62
N VAL A 164 11.68 16.80 22.47
CA VAL A 164 10.82 17.94 22.18
C VAL A 164 11.14 19.00 23.22
N ASP A 165 11.40 20.24 22.77
CA ASP A 165 11.78 21.37 23.64
C ASP A 165 12.95 21.05 24.60
N GLY A 166 13.87 20.19 24.13
CA GLY A 166 15.07 19.81 24.90
C GLY A 166 14.86 18.75 25.98
N CYS A 167 13.65 18.16 26.08
CA CYS A 167 13.29 17.11 27.07
C CYS A 167 13.20 15.71 26.44
#